data_c3dd36b2e0e5f557cc3c8b7d65e7f0a2
#
_entry.id   c3dd36b2e0e5f557cc3c8b7d65e7f0a2
#
_cell.length_a   1.000
_cell.length_b   1.000
_cell.length_c   1.000
_cell.angle_alpha   90.00
_cell.angle_beta   90.00
_cell.angle_gamma   90.00
#
_symmetry.space_group_name_H-M   'P 1'
#
loop_
_entity.id
_entity.type
_entity.pdbx_description
1 polymer ?
#
loop_
_entity_poly.entity_id
_entity_poly.type
_entity_poly.pdbx_seq_one_letter_code
_entity_poly.pdbx_strand_id
1 'polypeptide(L)'
;MLSQQDLQQIAQKGISQEQIESQLNEFKTGFPFLKLEAAAGIGRGIIAPDAAERKQYEDAWNAYKAEGKRVVKFVPASGAASRMFKNMFAFVDADYDVPTTDFEKKYFDSIEKFAFYDALDAICQKNEGKGIKALIADGNYKAVAANMLKAEGLNYGQLPKGLLLFHKYEDGARTPMEEHLVEGALYAASNGEAHVHFTVSHEHMELFKAKVAEKADTFAKKYGIKYDITFSEQKPSTDTVAANPDNTPFRNDDGSLLFRPGGHGALIENLNEIDADVIFIKNIDNVVPDRLKPETVEWKQVIAGVLVTLQKKAFEYLRILDAGATDAQLAEIAEFVSKCLCTDAKGKKVDAAYLREKLNRPMRVCGVVKNVGEPGGGPFLTYNQDGTVSLQILESSQIDTNNEEYMKMFTQGTHFNPVDLVCAVKNYKGEPFNLPEFVDKTTGFISSKSKAGKELKALELPGLWNGAMSNWSTVFVEVPLGTFNPVKTVNDLLRDQHQ
;
A
#
# COMPACT_ATOMS: atom_id res chain seq x y z
N MET A 1 33.33 6.83 12.18
CA MET A 1 32.75 7.77 13.18
C MET A 1 32.06 8.88 12.42
N LEU A 2 30.88 9.29 12.86
CA LEU A 2 30.18 10.43 12.33
C LEU A 2 30.90 11.72 12.71
N SER A 3 31.03 12.65 11.78
CA SER A 3 31.61 13.98 12.02
C SER A 3 30.59 14.91 12.70
N GLN A 4 31.04 16.07 13.19
CA GLN A 4 30.15 17.06 13.77
C GLN A 4 29.15 17.62 12.74
N GLN A 5 29.56 17.72 11.47
CA GLN A 5 28.69 18.09 10.35
C GLN A 5 27.60 17.02 10.12
N ASP A 6 27.94 15.74 10.20
CA ASP A 6 26.98 14.65 10.09
C ASP A 6 25.94 14.73 11.20
N LEU A 7 26.36 14.96 12.45
CA LEU A 7 25.46 15.11 13.59
C LEU A 7 24.48 16.28 13.42
N GLN A 8 24.94 17.39 12.86
CA GLN A 8 24.05 18.53 12.54
C GLN A 8 23.06 18.17 11.43
N GLN A 9 23.51 17.47 10.38
CA GLN A 9 22.65 17.06 9.26
C GLN A 9 21.55 16.11 9.73
N ILE A 10 21.86 15.09 10.55
CA ILE A 10 20.88 14.16 11.06
C ILE A 10 19.89 14.84 12.01
N ALA A 11 20.37 15.74 12.87
CA ALA A 11 19.51 16.49 13.79
C ALA A 11 18.48 17.36 13.03
N GLN A 12 18.88 17.99 11.92
CA GLN A 12 17.96 18.77 11.06
C GLN A 12 16.84 17.90 10.45
N LYS A 13 17.08 16.61 10.26
CA LYS A 13 16.06 15.65 9.78
C LYS A 13 15.21 15.07 10.90
N GLY A 14 15.54 15.33 12.17
CA GLY A 14 14.90 14.71 13.32
C GLY A 14 15.31 13.25 13.52
N ILE A 15 16.49 12.85 13.03
CA ILE A 15 17.05 11.50 13.16
C ILE A 15 18.05 11.52 14.33
N SER A 16 18.03 10.49 15.19
CA SER A 16 19.01 10.39 16.27
C SER A 16 20.32 9.73 15.79
N GLN A 17 21.39 9.99 16.54
CA GLN A 17 22.68 9.35 16.28
C GLN A 17 22.57 7.83 16.38
N GLU A 18 21.86 7.33 17.38
CA GLU A 18 21.63 5.91 17.62
C GLU A 18 20.91 5.23 16.44
N GLN A 19 19.94 5.95 15.80
CA GLN A 19 19.27 5.44 14.61
C GLN A 19 20.24 5.24 13.44
N ILE A 20 21.13 6.20 13.20
CA ILE A 20 22.15 6.08 12.13
C ILE A 20 23.16 4.99 12.43
N GLU A 21 23.63 4.89 13.69
CA GLU A 21 24.55 3.83 14.10
C GLU A 21 23.93 2.44 13.96
N SER A 22 22.64 2.30 14.29
CA SER A 22 21.88 1.06 14.06
C SER A 22 21.80 0.73 12.57
N GLN A 23 21.43 1.69 11.73
CA GLN A 23 21.35 1.49 10.27
C GLN A 23 22.71 1.10 9.68
N LEU A 24 23.79 1.75 10.10
CA LEU A 24 25.13 1.40 9.64
C LEU A 24 25.57 0.00 10.12
N ASN A 25 25.10 -0.42 11.29
CA ASN A 25 25.32 -1.78 11.76
C ASN A 25 24.53 -2.80 10.95
N GLU A 26 23.28 -2.50 10.61
CA GLU A 26 22.41 -3.34 9.77
C GLU A 26 23.03 -3.60 8.39
N PHE A 27 23.74 -2.62 7.79
CA PHE A 27 24.48 -2.85 6.55
C PHE A 27 25.60 -3.90 6.71
N LYS A 28 26.16 -4.06 7.91
CA LYS A 28 27.22 -5.03 8.19
C LYS A 28 26.67 -6.43 8.53
N THR A 29 25.58 -6.47 9.29
CA THR A 29 24.99 -7.72 9.79
C THR A 29 23.94 -8.31 8.85
N GLY A 30 23.31 -7.48 8.01
CA GLY A 30 22.11 -7.85 7.27
C GLY A 30 20.89 -7.99 8.18
N PHE A 31 19.79 -8.40 7.59
CA PHE A 31 18.55 -8.76 8.28
C PHE A 31 18.37 -10.28 8.27
N PRO A 32 17.86 -10.88 9.35
CA PRO A 32 17.56 -12.32 9.37
C PRO A 32 16.37 -12.60 8.44
N PHE A 33 16.39 -13.78 7.81
CA PHE A 33 15.20 -14.29 7.15
C PHE A 33 14.15 -14.71 8.17
N LEU A 34 12.87 -14.56 7.82
CA LEU A 34 11.78 -14.97 8.68
C LEU A 34 11.61 -16.50 8.65
N LYS A 35 11.32 -17.07 9.83
CA LYS A 35 11.04 -18.50 9.96
C LYS A 35 9.57 -18.77 9.61
N LEU A 36 9.36 -19.58 8.57
CA LEU A 36 8.02 -19.96 8.10
C LEU A 36 7.52 -21.20 8.83
N GLU A 37 6.23 -21.20 9.16
CA GLU A 37 5.49 -22.41 9.57
C GLU A 37 4.77 -23.03 8.39
N ALA A 38 4.04 -22.21 7.61
CA ALA A 38 3.28 -22.63 6.45
C ALA A 38 2.84 -21.45 5.58
N ALA A 39 2.52 -21.70 4.32
CA ALA A 39 1.66 -20.80 3.55
C ALA A 39 0.24 -20.80 4.12
N ALA A 40 -0.38 -19.63 4.24
CA ALA A 40 -1.79 -19.56 4.58
C ALA A 40 -2.67 -20.04 3.40
N GLY A 41 -3.81 -20.63 3.71
CA GLY A 41 -4.76 -21.12 2.73
C GLY A 41 -6.17 -21.17 3.32
N ILE A 42 -7.18 -21.44 2.50
CA ILE A 42 -8.56 -21.63 2.98
C ILE A 42 -8.60 -22.77 4.01
N GLY A 43 -9.23 -22.52 5.15
CA GLY A 43 -9.25 -23.44 6.30
C GLY A 43 -7.94 -23.43 7.12
N ARG A 44 -6.93 -22.65 6.70
CA ARG A 44 -5.68 -22.43 7.43
C ARG A 44 -5.25 -20.96 7.32
N GLY A 45 -5.96 -20.10 8.05
CA GLY A 45 -5.65 -18.67 8.15
C GLY A 45 -6.33 -17.77 7.12
N ILE A 46 -7.00 -18.31 6.10
CA ILE A 46 -7.79 -17.55 5.14
C ILE A 46 -9.27 -17.91 5.31
N ILE A 47 -10.10 -16.91 5.55
CA ILE A 47 -11.56 -17.00 5.59
C ILE A 47 -12.08 -16.85 4.15
N ALA A 48 -12.97 -17.76 3.73
CA ALA A 48 -13.70 -17.66 2.46
C ALA A 48 -15.20 -17.62 2.78
N PRO A 49 -15.78 -16.43 3.04
CA PRO A 49 -17.15 -16.32 3.51
C PRO A 49 -18.14 -16.68 2.40
N ASP A 50 -19.15 -17.46 2.75
CA ASP A 50 -20.27 -17.73 1.85
C ASP A 50 -21.20 -16.51 1.71
N ALA A 51 -22.26 -16.63 0.89
CA ALA A 51 -23.17 -15.50 0.63
C ALA A 51 -23.93 -15.03 1.89
N ALA A 52 -24.26 -15.93 2.80
CA ALA A 52 -24.97 -15.57 4.04
C ALA A 52 -24.01 -14.89 5.02
N GLU A 53 -22.80 -15.39 5.16
CA GLU A 53 -21.75 -14.79 5.98
C GLU A 53 -21.36 -13.40 5.46
N ARG A 54 -21.20 -13.24 4.12
CA ARG A 54 -20.94 -11.91 3.54
C ARG A 54 -22.01 -10.90 3.93
N LYS A 55 -23.28 -11.29 3.81
CA LYS A 55 -24.40 -10.43 4.19
C LYS A 55 -24.34 -10.03 5.67
N GLN A 56 -24.01 -10.98 6.56
CA GLN A 56 -23.85 -10.68 8.00
C GLN A 56 -22.72 -9.68 8.24
N TYR A 57 -21.58 -9.79 7.53
CA TYR A 57 -20.47 -8.86 7.65
C TYR A 57 -20.80 -7.47 7.09
N GLU A 58 -21.50 -7.39 5.96
CA GLU A 58 -21.99 -6.11 5.43
C GLU A 58 -22.94 -5.42 6.43
N ASP A 59 -23.87 -6.17 7.03
CA ASP A 59 -24.79 -5.66 8.04
C ASP A 59 -24.04 -5.18 9.29
N ALA A 60 -23.03 -5.92 9.75
CA ALA A 60 -22.18 -5.52 10.87
C ALA A 60 -21.41 -4.23 10.56
N TRP A 61 -20.87 -4.08 9.35
CA TRP A 61 -20.22 -2.85 8.93
C TRP A 61 -21.17 -1.66 8.88
N ASN A 62 -22.36 -1.85 8.31
CA ASN A 62 -23.36 -0.79 8.22
C ASN A 62 -23.85 -0.37 9.61
N ALA A 63 -24.06 -1.32 10.55
CA ALA A 63 -24.38 -1.02 11.94
C ALA A 63 -23.26 -0.23 12.62
N TYR A 64 -22.01 -0.62 12.41
CA TYR A 64 -20.85 0.08 13.00
C TYR A 64 -20.74 1.53 12.51
N LYS A 65 -20.94 1.79 11.20
CA LYS A 65 -20.97 3.16 10.68
C LYS A 65 -22.09 4.01 11.28
N ALA A 66 -23.24 3.40 11.55
CA ALA A 66 -24.38 4.08 12.16
C ALA A 66 -24.13 4.52 13.63
N GLU A 67 -23.12 3.96 14.30
CA GLU A 67 -22.68 4.40 15.63
C GLU A 67 -21.88 5.72 15.62
N GLY A 68 -21.70 6.35 14.47
CA GLY A 68 -20.96 7.61 14.33
C GLY A 68 -19.44 7.46 14.40
N LYS A 69 -18.93 6.30 14.05
CA LYS A 69 -17.49 6.02 14.03
C LYS A 69 -16.78 6.80 12.92
N ARG A 70 -15.55 7.24 13.21
CA ARG A 70 -14.70 7.92 12.24
C ARG A 70 -13.98 6.88 11.36
N VAL A 71 -14.32 6.89 10.07
CA VAL A 71 -13.71 6.02 9.05
C VAL A 71 -12.85 6.87 8.14
N VAL A 72 -11.61 6.46 7.90
CA VAL A 72 -10.69 7.15 7.00
C VAL A 72 -10.22 6.20 5.90
N LYS A 73 -10.14 6.70 4.69
CA LYS A 73 -9.47 6.01 3.58
C LYS A 73 -8.06 6.59 3.43
N PHE A 74 -7.04 5.77 3.71
CA PHE A 74 -5.63 6.12 3.62
C PHE A 74 -5.06 5.59 2.30
N VAL A 75 -4.55 6.49 1.46
CA VAL A 75 -4.09 6.18 0.11
C VAL A 75 -2.64 6.60 -0.07
N PRO A 76 -1.68 5.65 -0.05
CA PRO A 76 -0.31 5.93 -0.46
C PRO A 76 -0.26 6.39 -1.92
N ALA A 77 0.18 7.63 -2.17
CA ALA A 77 0.12 8.27 -3.48
C ALA A 77 1.43 8.98 -3.91
N SER A 78 2.52 8.82 -3.15
CA SER A 78 3.82 9.45 -3.42
C SER A 78 4.60 8.84 -4.61
N GLY A 79 4.14 7.70 -5.15
CA GLY A 79 4.85 7.00 -6.24
C GLY A 79 4.84 7.79 -7.55
N ALA A 80 6.03 8.14 -8.07
CA ALA A 80 6.17 8.73 -9.39
C ALA A 80 5.77 7.74 -10.49
N ALA A 81 5.18 8.25 -11.58
CA ALA A 81 4.76 7.43 -12.72
C ALA A 81 5.93 7.03 -13.66
N SER A 82 7.16 7.48 -13.41
CA SER A 82 8.31 7.22 -14.28
C SER A 82 8.53 5.74 -14.63
N ARG A 83 8.28 4.83 -13.65
CA ARG A 83 8.35 3.38 -13.90
C ARG A 83 7.26 2.89 -14.85
N MET A 84 6.07 3.48 -14.79
CA MET A 84 4.94 3.15 -15.67
C MET A 84 5.26 3.42 -17.14
N PHE A 85 6.05 4.45 -17.40
CA PHE A 85 6.42 4.90 -18.72
C PHE A 85 7.84 4.48 -19.19
N LYS A 86 8.52 3.60 -18.45
CA LYS A 86 9.90 3.18 -18.73
C LYS A 86 10.10 2.79 -20.20
N ASN A 87 9.20 1.99 -20.77
CA ASN A 87 9.30 1.53 -22.16
C ASN A 87 9.09 2.67 -23.17
N MET A 88 8.23 3.65 -22.84
CA MET A 88 7.99 4.80 -23.71
C MET A 88 9.14 5.79 -23.67
N PHE A 89 9.81 5.97 -22.52
CA PHE A 89 11.08 6.71 -22.46
C PHE A 89 12.16 6.04 -23.30
N ALA A 90 12.30 4.71 -23.17
CA ALA A 90 13.26 3.96 -23.99
C ALA A 90 12.97 4.10 -25.49
N PHE A 91 11.70 4.13 -25.91
CA PHE A 91 11.32 4.35 -27.29
C PHE A 91 11.70 5.77 -27.79
N VAL A 92 11.47 6.81 -26.98
CA VAL A 92 11.84 8.20 -27.35
C VAL A 92 13.34 8.33 -27.52
N ASP A 93 14.14 7.64 -26.70
CA ASP A 93 15.62 7.69 -26.71
C ASP A 93 16.26 6.68 -27.66
N ALA A 94 15.47 5.78 -28.30
CA ALA A 94 15.97 4.76 -29.23
C ALA A 94 16.54 5.36 -30.51
N ASP A 95 17.34 4.58 -31.25
CA ASP A 95 17.91 4.93 -32.56
C ASP A 95 16.99 4.60 -33.75
N TYR A 96 15.76 4.12 -33.48
CA TYR A 96 14.71 3.85 -34.47
C TYR A 96 13.50 4.74 -34.24
N ASP A 97 12.73 5.08 -35.28
CA ASP A 97 11.64 6.05 -35.21
C ASP A 97 10.23 5.43 -35.24
N VAL A 98 10.13 4.16 -35.59
CA VAL A 98 8.86 3.43 -35.64
C VAL A 98 8.78 2.35 -34.56
N PRO A 99 7.60 2.01 -34.05
CA PRO A 99 7.43 0.98 -33.03
C PRO A 99 7.96 -0.38 -33.49
N THR A 100 8.89 -0.97 -32.71
CA THR A 100 9.52 -2.25 -33.03
C THR A 100 9.12 -3.36 -32.05
N THR A 101 9.01 -3.04 -30.77
CA THR A 101 8.63 -4.00 -29.72
C THR A 101 7.12 -4.21 -29.68
N ASP A 102 6.67 -5.37 -29.18
CA ASP A 102 5.24 -5.66 -29.00
C ASP A 102 4.57 -4.67 -28.04
N PHE A 103 5.32 -4.16 -27.04
CA PHE A 103 4.82 -3.15 -26.14
C PHE A 103 4.51 -1.83 -26.86
N GLU A 104 5.43 -1.34 -27.67
CA GLU A 104 5.28 -0.10 -28.45
C GLU A 104 4.16 -0.22 -29.48
N LYS A 105 4.14 -1.33 -30.22
CA LYS A 105 3.07 -1.63 -31.19
C LYS A 105 1.70 -1.62 -30.52
N LYS A 106 1.55 -2.35 -29.41
CA LYS A 106 0.29 -2.39 -28.65
C LYS A 106 -0.13 -1.00 -28.16
N TYR A 107 0.81 -0.18 -27.71
CA TYR A 107 0.54 1.20 -27.28
C TYR A 107 -0.04 2.02 -28.44
N PHE A 108 0.64 2.10 -29.58
CA PHE A 108 0.22 2.93 -30.71
C PHE A 108 -1.00 2.38 -31.45
N ASP A 109 -1.12 1.07 -31.61
CA ASP A 109 -2.28 0.44 -32.25
C ASP A 109 -3.57 0.64 -31.47
N SER A 110 -3.46 0.87 -30.15
CA SER A 110 -4.59 1.05 -29.25
C SER A 110 -4.67 2.45 -28.64
N ILE A 111 -3.93 3.43 -29.18
CA ILE A 111 -3.75 4.75 -28.58
C ILE A 111 -5.07 5.48 -28.29
N GLU A 112 -6.09 5.29 -29.14
CA GLU A 112 -7.42 5.91 -29.00
C GLU A 112 -8.21 5.39 -27.79
N LYS A 113 -7.81 4.25 -27.23
CA LYS A 113 -8.46 3.64 -26.07
C LYS A 113 -8.01 4.26 -24.74
N PHE A 114 -6.89 4.95 -24.71
CA PHE A 114 -6.45 5.59 -23.48
C PHE A 114 -7.34 6.78 -23.09
N ALA A 115 -7.65 6.90 -21.82
CA ALA A 115 -8.46 8.00 -21.28
C ALA A 115 -7.83 9.38 -21.52
N PHE A 116 -6.52 9.45 -21.70
CA PHE A 116 -5.78 10.67 -21.99
C PHE A 116 -5.66 10.99 -23.49
N TYR A 117 -6.24 10.19 -24.40
CA TYR A 117 -6.10 10.36 -25.83
C TYR A 117 -6.47 11.77 -26.31
N ASP A 118 -7.66 12.26 -25.93
CA ASP A 118 -8.15 13.55 -26.36
C ASP A 118 -7.26 14.71 -25.89
N ALA A 119 -6.77 14.62 -24.64
CA ALA A 119 -5.83 15.58 -24.08
C ALA A 119 -4.46 15.55 -24.82
N LEU A 120 -3.97 14.34 -25.13
CA LEU A 120 -2.73 14.18 -25.87
C LEU A 120 -2.85 14.68 -27.32
N ASP A 121 -3.98 14.41 -27.97
CA ASP A 121 -4.23 14.89 -29.34
C ASP A 121 -4.23 16.42 -29.41
N ALA A 122 -4.89 17.07 -28.45
CA ALA A 122 -4.90 18.54 -28.34
C ALA A 122 -3.50 19.14 -28.13
N ILE A 123 -2.67 18.49 -27.31
CA ILE A 123 -1.27 18.90 -27.09
C ILE A 123 -0.42 18.68 -28.34
N CYS A 124 -0.59 17.55 -29.04
CA CYS A 124 0.09 17.30 -30.32
C CYS A 124 -0.28 18.36 -31.35
N GLN A 125 -1.59 18.70 -31.48
CA GLN A 125 -2.02 19.76 -32.39
C GLN A 125 -1.38 21.11 -32.07
N LYS A 126 -1.27 21.44 -30.77
CA LYS A 126 -0.67 22.69 -30.31
C LYS A 126 0.83 22.76 -30.58
N ASN A 127 1.57 21.68 -30.31
CA ASN A 127 3.03 21.67 -30.34
C ASN A 127 3.58 21.31 -31.72
N GLU A 128 2.92 20.40 -32.45
CA GLU A 128 3.38 19.86 -33.73
C GLU A 128 2.56 20.38 -34.94
N GLY A 129 1.46 21.10 -34.68
CA GLY A 129 0.53 21.53 -35.74
C GLY A 129 -0.32 20.41 -36.33
N LYS A 130 -0.25 19.20 -35.81
CA LYS A 130 -0.94 17.99 -36.28
C LYS A 130 -1.44 17.15 -35.09
N GLY A 131 -2.59 16.52 -35.25
CA GLY A 131 -3.09 15.55 -34.29
C GLY A 131 -2.38 14.20 -34.37
N ILE A 132 -2.62 13.34 -33.40
CA ILE A 132 -1.98 12.02 -33.24
C ILE A 132 -2.05 11.18 -34.51
N LYS A 133 -3.25 11.08 -35.13
CA LYS A 133 -3.45 10.26 -36.34
C LYS A 133 -2.57 10.72 -37.50
N ALA A 134 -2.46 12.01 -37.68
CA ALA A 134 -1.63 12.59 -38.78
C ALA A 134 -0.13 12.39 -38.46
N LEU A 135 0.30 12.57 -37.23
CA LEU A 135 1.69 12.31 -36.82
C LEU A 135 2.07 10.85 -37.01
N ILE A 136 1.21 9.91 -36.64
CA ILE A 136 1.43 8.46 -36.86
C ILE A 136 1.47 8.14 -38.35
N ALA A 137 0.59 8.70 -39.17
CA ALA A 137 0.59 8.50 -40.64
C ALA A 137 1.85 9.03 -41.28
N ASP A 138 2.45 10.07 -40.75
CA ASP A 138 3.74 10.63 -41.21
C ASP A 138 4.97 9.87 -40.62
N GLY A 139 4.76 8.84 -39.79
CA GLY A 139 5.84 8.11 -39.13
C GLY A 139 6.42 8.79 -37.89
N ASN A 140 5.80 9.89 -37.39
CA ASN A 140 6.28 10.70 -36.28
C ASN A 140 5.83 10.17 -34.93
N TYR A 141 5.99 8.88 -34.64
CA TYR A 141 5.61 8.23 -33.40
C TYR A 141 6.28 8.84 -32.17
N LYS A 142 7.58 9.19 -32.30
CA LYS A 142 8.34 9.79 -31.19
C LYS A 142 7.77 11.16 -30.75
N ALA A 143 7.25 11.96 -31.67
CA ALA A 143 6.62 13.22 -31.35
C ALA A 143 5.39 13.00 -30.45
N VAL A 144 4.56 11.99 -30.76
CA VAL A 144 3.41 11.62 -29.92
C VAL A 144 3.85 11.17 -28.52
N ALA A 145 4.86 10.26 -28.45
CA ALA A 145 5.38 9.79 -27.17
C ALA A 145 6.03 10.93 -26.34
N ALA A 146 6.77 11.82 -26.98
CA ALA A 146 7.40 12.97 -26.34
C ALA A 146 6.36 13.95 -25.78
N ASN A 147 5.27 14.23 -26.52
CA ASN A 147 4.18 15.08 -26.04
C ASN A 147 3.39 14.45 -24.86
N MET A 148 3.37 13.13 -24.72
CA MET A 148 2.84 12.49 -23.52
C MET A 148 3.78 12.65 -22.32
N LEU A 149 5.10 12.44 -22.52
CA LEU A 149 6.05 12.29 -21.42
C LEU A 149 6.64 13.60 -20.90
N LYS A 150 6.96 14.54 -21.82
CA LYS A 150 7.77 15.73 -21.50
C LYS A 150 6.93 16.89 -20.96
N ALA A 151 7.63 17.83 -20.27
CA ALA A 151 7.00 18.99 -19.63
C ALA A 151 6.26 19.93 -20.61
N GLU A 152 6.70 20.00 -21.86
CA GLU A 152 6.05 20.78 -22.91
C GLU A 152 4.72 20.19 -23.37
N GLY A 153 4.48 18.92 -23.04
CA GLY A 153 3.25 18.17 -23.35
C GLY A 153 2.39 17.92 -22.10
N LEU A 154 1.96 16.66 -21.91
CA LEU A 154 1.17 16.25 -20.74
C LEU A 154 2.01 16.09 -19.46
N ASN A 155 3.32 16.07 -19.56
CA ASN A 155 4.27 15.90 -18.46
C ASN A 155 4.07 14.59 -17.64
N TYR A 156 3.53 13.56 -18.25
CA TYR A 156 3.22 12.29 -17.57
C TYR A 156 4.47 11.58 -17.05
N GLY A 157 5.62 11.84 -17.63
CA GLY A 157 6.90 11.29 -17.18
C GLY A 157 7.32 11.77 -15.78
N GLN A 158 6.79 12.89 -15.31
CA GLN A 158 7.14 13.51 -14.01
C GLN A 158 5.97 13.56 -13.02
N LEU A 159 4.73 13.41 -13.49
CA LEU A 159 3.57 13.42 -12.63
C LEU A 159 3.46 12.15 -11.79
N PRO A 160 2.85 12.20 -10.60
CA PRO A 160 2.52 11.02 -9.83
C PRO A 160 1.34 10.29 -10.47
N LYS A 161 1.29 8.95 -10.31
CA LYS A 161 0.19 8.13 -10.86
C LYS A 161 -1.21 8.64 -10.52
N GLY A 162 -1.38 9.20 -9.32
CA GLY A 162 -2.66 9.71 -8.84
C GLY A 162 -3.28 10.82 -9.68
N LEU A 163 -2.49 11.50 -10.52
CA LEU A 163 -2.91 12.64 -11.35
C LEU A 163 -2.97 12.33 -12.85
N LEU A 164 -2.70 11.09 -13.28
CA LEU A 164 -2.82 10.67 -14.67
C LEU A 164 -4.26 10.28 -14.98
N LEU A 165 -4.71 10.50 -16.21
CA LEU A 165 -6.05 10.07 -16.64
C LEU A 165 -6.06 8.56 -16.87
N PHE A 166 -6.82 7.83 -16.05
CA PHE A 166 -6.90 6.37 -16.12
C PHE A 166 -8.16 5.86 -16.80
N HIS A 167 -9.32 6.45 -16.51
CA HIS A 167 -10.62 5.93 -16.99
C HIS A 167 -11.39 7.00 -17.74
N LYS A 168 -12.00 6.60 -18.87
CA LYS A 168 -12.84 7.45 -19.71
C LYS A 168 -14.32 7.26 -19.36
N TYR A 169 -15.05 8.37 -19.31
CA TYR A 169 -16.49 8.43 -19.05
C TYR A 169 -17.15 9.35 -20.09
N GLU A 170 -18.46 9.33 -20.17
CA GLU A 170 -19.23 10.22 -21.06
C GLU A 170 -19.02 11.70 -20.72
N ASP A 171 -18.84 12.01 -19.43
CA ASP A 171 -18.66 13.36 -18.88
C ASP A 171 -17.17 13.78 -18.76
N GLY A 172 -16.25 12.98 -19.30
CA GLY A 172 -14.80 13.26 -19.27
C GLY A 172 -13.94 12.05 -18.90
N ALA A 173 -12.78 12.33 -18.34
CA ALA A 173 -11.86 11.29 -17.87
C ALA A 173 -11.51 11.54 -16.40
N ARG A 174 -11.23 10.48 -15.64
CA ARG A 174 -10.87 10.55 -14.23
C ARG A 174 -9.47 10.03 -13.95
N THR A 175 -8.85 10.66 -12.96
CA THR A 175 -7.59 10.24 -12.38
C THR A 175 -7.82 9.20 -11.27
N PRO A 176 -6.79 8.41 -10.89
CA PRO A 176 -6.87 7.54 -9.72
C PRO A 176 -7.28 8.27 -8.44
N MET A 177 -6.81 9.50 -8.23
CA MET A 177 -7.23 10.31 -7.08
C MET A 177 -8.75 10.51 -7.06
N GLU A 178 -9.35 10.87 -8.22
CA GLU A 178 -10.80 11.02 -8.33
C GLU A 178 -11.54 9.71 -8.08
N GLU A 179 -11.01 8.58 -8.59
CA GLU A 179 -11.58 7.25 -8.33
C GLU A 179 -11.54 6.89 -6.83
N HIS A 180 -10.48 7.29 -6.12
CA HIS A 180 -10.42 7.12 -4.66
C HIS A 180 -11.42 8.00 -3.90
N LEU A 181 -11.76 9.19 -4.39
CA LEU A 181 -12.85 9.99 -3.83
C LEU A 181 -14.20 9.29 -4.00
N VAL A 182 -14.47 8.76 -5.20
CA VAL A 182 -15.69 7.97 -5.47
C VAL A 182 -15.77 6.76 -4.54
N GLU A 183 -14.71 5.98 -4.42
CA GLU A 183 -14.64 4.84 -3.50
C GLU A 183 -14.85 5.27 -2.05
N GLY A 184 -14.28 6.40 -1.62
CA GLY A 184 -14.47 6.97 -0.29
C GLY A 184 -15.96 7.20 0.02
N ALA A 185 -16.70 7.75 -0.93
CA ALA A 185 -18.15 7.94 -0.81
C ALA A 185 -18.93 6.62 -0.70
N LEU A 186 -18.52 5.60 -1.47
CA LEU A 186 -19.29 4.37 -1.61
C LEU A 186 -19.19 3.42 -0.43
N TYR A 187 -18.01 3.28 0.22
CA TYR A 187 -17.84 2.32 1.31
C TYR A 187 -17.24 2.88 2.60
N ALA A 188 -16.59 4.04 2.56
CA ALA A 188 -15.91 4.63 3.71
C ALA A 188 -16.63 5.86 4.29
N ALA A 189 -17.73 6.32 3.69
CA ALA A 189 -18.51 7.42 4.24
C ALA A 189 -19.27 6.99 5.50
N SER A 190 -19.19 7.81 6.54
CA SER A 190 -19.89 7.67 7.81
C SER A 190 -20.46 9.02 8.23
N ASN A 191 -21.68 9.07 8.75
CA ASN A 191 -22.37 10.31 9.16
C ASN A 191 -22.46 11.38 8.05
N GLY A 192 -22.59 10.96 6.79
CA GLY A 192 -22.66 11.89 5.65
C GLY A 192 -21.32 12.54 5.29
N GLU A 193 -20.20 12.02 5.80
CA GLU A 193 -18.87 12.53 5.51
C GLU A 193 -17.91 11.40 5.09
N ALA A 194 -17.08 11.64 4.09
CA ALA A 194 -16.01 10.76 3.67
C ALA A 194 -14.66 11.42 3.97
N HIS A 195 -13.85 10.77 4.80
CA HIS A 195 -12.49 11.21 5.10
C HIS A 195 -11.51 10.45 4.21
N VAL A 196 -10.73 11.17 3.39
CA VAL A 196 -9.72 10.58 2.51
C VAL A 196 -8.39 11.25 2.76
N HIS A 197 -7.39 10.45 3.10
CA HIS A 197 -6.03 10.91 3.36
C HIS A 197 -5.08 10.38 2.28
N PHE A 198 -4.35 11.29 1.63
CA PHE A 198 -3.33 10.93 0.66
C PHE A 198 -1.93 11.21 1.22
N THR A 199 -1.02 10.24 1.11
CA THR A 199 0.41 10.52 1.31
C THR A 199 1.03 10.85 -0.03
N VAL A 200 1.62 12.02 -0.15
CA VAL A 200 2.16 12.54 -1.42
C VAL A 200 3.61 13.00 -1.22
N SER A 201 4.36 13.12 -2.30
CA SER A 201 5.68 13.75 -2.26
C SER A 201 5.54 15.28 -2.25
N HIS A 202 6.54 15.95 -1.67
CA HIS A 202 6.55 17.40 -1.52
C HIS A 202 6.32 18.15 -2.85
N GLU A 203 7.02 17.73 -3.89
CA GLU A 203 6.95 18.32 -5.22
C GLU A 203 5.56 18.21 -5.90
N HIS A 204 4.71 17.27 -5.45
CA HIS A 204 3.40 17.04 -6.04
C HIS A 204 2.23 17.53 -5.15
N MET A 205 2.51 17.97 -3.94
CA MET A 205 1.49 18.39 -2.96
C MET A 205 0.50 19.41 -3.53
N GLU A 206 1.00 20.48 -4.14
CA GLU A 206 0.17 21.55 -4.67
C GLU A 206 -0.67 21.10 -5.88
N LEU A 207 -0.16 20.18 -6.70
CA LEU A 207 -0.91 19.60 -7.81
C LEU A 207 -2.09 18.75 -7.32
N PHE A 208 -1.90 17.93 -6.25
CA PHE A 208 -2.99 17.19 -5.64
C PHE A 208 -4.04 18.11 -5.02
N LYS A 209 -3.63 19.14 -4.28
CA LYS A 209 -4.55 20.12 -3.70
C LYS A 209 -5.36 20.85 -4.77
N ALA A 210 -4.73 21.26 -5.86
CA ALA A 210 -5.41 21.90 -6.99
C ALA A 210 -6.46 20.97 -7.63
N LYS A 211 -6.13 19.69 -7.82
CA LYS A 211 -7.05 18.70 -8.35
C LYS A 211 -8.23 18.43 -7.41
N VAL A 212 -7.98 18.38 -6.10
CA VAL A 212 -9.05 18.28 -5.09
C VAL A 212 -9.98 19.49 -5.16
N ALA A 213 -9.42 20.71 -5.19
CA ALA A 213 -10.21 21.94 -5.28
C ALA A 213 -11.08 21.99 -6.55
N GLU A 214 -10.60 21.42 -7.66
CA GLU A 214 -11.34 21.32 -8.91
C GLU A 214 -12.53 20.33 -8.84
N LYS A 215 -12.37 19.19 -8.15
CA LYS A 215 -13.24 18.01 -8.30
C LYS A 215 -14.08 17.66 -7.08
N ALA A 216 -13.63 17.97 -5.86
CA ALA A 216 -14.28 17.47 -4.63
C ALA A 216 -15.76 17.89 -4.52
N ASP A 217 -16.08 19.13 -4.84
CA ASP A 217 -17.46 19.65 -4.78
C ASP A 217 -18.41 18.93 -5.75
N THR A 218 -17.91 18.54 -6.91
CA THR A 218 -18.69 17.79 -7.91
C THR A 218 -19.08 16.43 -7.36
N PHE A 219 -18.13 15.71 -6.77
CA PHE A 219 -18.40 14.42 -6.14
C PHE A 219 -19.22 14.55 -4.86
N ALA A 220 -18.99 15.59 -4.05
CA ALA A 220 -19.80 15.87 -2.87
C ALA A 220 -21.28 16.01 -3.22
N LYS A 221 -21.60 16.78 -4.26
CA LYS A 221 -22.97 16.95 -4.77
C LYS A 221 -23.53 15.65 -5.35
N LYS A 222 -22.73 14.91 -6.14
CA LYS A 222 -23.15 13.65 -6.79
C LYS A 222 -23.54 12.59 -5.75
N TYR A 223 -22.80 12.47 -4.64
CA TYR A 223 -23.01 11.45 -3.62
C TYR A 223 -23.77 11.95 -2.39
N GLY A 224 -24.10 13.24 -2.30
CA GLY A 224 -24.83 13.84 -1.16
C GLY A 224 -24.06 13.77 0.16
N ILE A 225 -22.73 13.90 0.13
CA ILE A 225 -21.84 13.83 1.29
C ILE A 225 -20.90 15.03 1.33
N LYS A 226 -20.24 15.19 2.48
CA LYS A 226 -19.07 16.07 2.60
C LYS A 226 -17.80 15.27 2.43
N TYR A 227 -16.76 15.90 1.88
CA TYR A 227 -15.41 15.36 1.90
C TYR A 227 -14.53 16.13 2.89
N ASP A 228 -13.81 15.38 3.72
CA ASP A 228 -12.63 15.85 4.48
C ASP A 228 -11.39 15.21 3.86
N ILE A 229 -10.67 15.96 3.03
CA ILE A 229 -9.52 15.46 2.28
C ILE A 229 -8.26 16.07 2.86
N THR A 230 -7.38 15.20 3.36
CA THR A 230 -6.15 15.61 4.01
C THR A 230 -4.93 15.00 3.31
N PHE A 231 -3.77 15.61 3.52
CA PHE A 231 -2.52 15.21 2.91
C PHE A 231 -1.41 15.15 3.95
N SER A 232 -0.46 14.25 3.75
CA SER A 232 0.81 14.26 4.46
C SER A 232 1.95 13.86 3.53
N GLU A 233 3.16 14.22 3.94
CA GLU A 233 4.41 13.81 3.29
C GLU A 233 5.09 12.75 4.17
N GLN A 234 5.90 11.88 3.56
CA GLN A 234 6.78 11.03 4.34
C GLN A 234 7.70 11.90 5.21
N LYS A 235 7.79 11.57 6.49
CA LYS A 235 8.59 12.37 7.43
C LYS A 235 10.08 12.25 7.14
N PRO A 236 10.85 13.36 7.10
CA PRO A 236 12.31 13.32 6.93
C PRO A 236 13.04 12.48 7.98
N SER A 237 12.46 12.34 9.19
CA SER A 237 12.98 11.50 10.28
C SER A 237 12.95 10.00 9.97
N THR A 238 12.21 9.58 8.94
CA THR A 238 12.15 8.19 8.46
C THR A 238 13.11 7.88 7.31
N ASP A 239 13.86 8.89 6.84
CA ASP A 239 14.89 8.68 5.84
C ASP A 239 16.00 7.77 6.40
N THR A 240 16.57 6.96 5.54
CA THR A 240 17.67 6.06 5.88
C THR A 240 18.98 6.53 5.26
N VAL A 241 20.09 6.35 5.97
CA VAL A 241 21.40 6.65 5.41
C VAL A 241 21.77 5.61 4.34
N ALA A 242 22.39 6.04 3.25
CA ALA A 242 22.95 5.12 2.26
C ALA A 242 24.39 4.73 2.67
N ALA A 243 24.82 3.54 2.26
CA ALA A 243 26.17 3.06 2.49
C ALA A 243 26.89 2.68 1.18
N ASN A 244 28.19 2.78 1.19
CA ASN A 244 29.06 2.22 0.16
C ASN A 244 29.04 0.67 0.19
N PRO A 245 29.52 -0.03 -0.86
CA PRO A 245 29.63 -1.48 -0.84
C PRO A 245 30.41 -2.05 0.36
N ASP A 246 31.36 -1.29 0.89
CA ASP A 246 32.17 -1.63 2.08
C ASP A 246 31.49 -1.33 3.44
N ASN A 247 30.20 -0.92 3.41
CA ASN A 247 29.39 -0.54 4.57
C ASN A 247 29.78 0.78 5.26
N THR A 248 30.66 1.60 4.67
CA THR A 248 30.89 2.97 5.12
C THR A 248 29.76 3.88 4.65
N PRO A 249 29.48 5.00 5.36
CA PRO A 249 28.45 5.93 4.92
C PRO A 249 28.72 6.49 3.53
N PHE A 250 27.71 6.45 2.65
CA PHE A 250 27.83 7.06 1.32
C PHE A 250 27.71 8.58 1.44
N ARG A 251 28.60 9.30 0.75
CA ARG A 251 28.64 10.76 0.79
C ARG A 251 28.37 11.38 -0.57
N ASN A 252 27.67 12.50 -0.55
CA ASN A 252 27.53 13.38 -1.69
C ASN A 252 28.87 14.07 -2.01
N ASP A 253 28.96 14.73 -3.17
CA ASP A 253 30.19 15.43 -3.60
C ASP A 253 30.60 16.59 -2.67
N ASP A 254 29.64 17.16 -1.92
CA ASP A 254 29.86 18.17 -0.89
C ASP A 254 30.30 17.60 0.47
N GLY A 255 30.48 16.28 0.56
CA GLY A 255 30.85 15.56 1.78
C GLY A 255 29.70 15.23 2.73
N SER A 256 28.49 15.71 2.48
CA SER A 256 27.30 15.41 3.30
C SER A 256 26.89 13.91 3.17
N LEU A 257 26.21 13.38 4.17
CA LEU A 257 25.63 12.04 4.11
C LEU A 257 24.51 11.98 3.04
N LEU A 258 24.50 10.91 2.28
CA LEU A 258 23.36 10.66 1.39
C LEU A 258 22.24 9.95 2.16
N PHE A 259 21.06 10.58 2.19
CA PHE A 259 19.83 9.98 2.71
C PHE A 259 18.92 9.53 1.56
N ARG A 260 18.15 8.50 1.84
CA ARG A 260 17.13 7.98 0.93
C ARG A 260 15.82 7.78 1.68
N PRO A 261 14.67 7.93 1.00
CA PRO A 261 13.39 7.57 1.60
C PRO A 261 13.41 6.12 2.12
N GLY A 262 12.87 5.90 3.31
CA GLY A 262 12.81 4.60 3.98
C GLY A 262 11.85 3.58 3.34
N GLY A 263 11.31 3.87 2.16
CA GLY A 263 10.31 3.05 1.49
C GLY A 263 8.91 3.22 2.08
N HIS A 264 7.96 2.36 1.67
CA HIS A 264 6.58 2.46 2.17
C HIS A 264 6.43 2.14 3.67
N GLY A 265 7.42 1.50 4.28
CA GLY A 265 7.47 1.26 5.73
C GLY A 265 7.52 2.55 6.56
N ALA A 266 8.11 3.61 6.02
CA ALA A 266 8.11 4.93 6.63
C ALA A 266 6.70 5.49 6.88
N LEU A 267 5.71 5.06 6.10
CA LEU A 267 4.33 5.53 6.19
C LEU A 267 3.60 5.04 7.46
N ILE A 268 4.19 4.16 8.26
CA ILE A 268 3.63 3.82 9.58
C ILE A 268 3.55 5.05 10.48
N GLU A 269 4.49 6.00 10.35
CA GLU A 269 4.46 7.26 11.08
C GLU A 269 3.32 8.18 10.62
N ASN A 270 3.02 8.19 9.31
CA ASN A 270 1.88 8.93 8.78
C ASN A 270 0.55 8.29 9.23
N LEU A 271 0.49 6.96 9.20
CA LEU A 271 -0.69 6.21 9.65
C LEU A 271 -0.96 6.43 11.13
N ASN A 272 0.10 6.52 11.96
CA ASN A 272 0.02 6.77 13.40
C ASN A 272 -0.60 8.12 13.77
N GLU A 273 -0.57 9.11 12.87
CA GLU A 273 -1.16 10.44 13.07
C GLU A 273 -2.63 10.51 12.64
N ILE A 274 -3.18 9.45 12.05
CA ILE A 274 -4.56 9.44 11.60
C ILE A 274 -5.49 9.14 12.78
N ASP A 275 -6.27 10.15 13.20
CA ASP A 275 -7.36 9.92 14.16
C ASP A 275 -8.54 9.25 13.45
N ALA A 276 -8.67 7.95 13.65
CA ALA A 276 -9.76 7.15 13.10
C ALA A 276 -10.05 5.94 13.98
N ASP A 277 -11.29 5.44 13.91
CA ASP A 277 -11.67 4.16 14.49
C ASP A 277 -11.34 3.01 13.53
N VAL A 278 -11.56 3.24 12.22
CA VAL A 278 -11.26 2.30 11.14
C VAL A 278 -10.58 3.01 9.99
N ILE A 279 -9.53 2.40 9.44
CA ILE A 279 -8.76 2.92 8.30
C ILE A 279 -8.74 1.89 7.19
N PHE A 280 -9.24 2.24 6.00
CA PHE A 280 -9.02 1.49 4.78
C PHE A 280 -7.71 1.90 4.12
N ILE A 281 -6.86 0.94 3.78
CA ILE A 281 -5.60 1.20 3.05
C ILE A 281 -5.69 0.56 1.68
N LYS A 282 -5.43 1.34 0.63
CA LYS A 282 -5.41 0.87 -0.75
C LYS A 282 -4.44 1.72 -1.57
N ASN A 283 -3.63 1.08 -2.42
CA ASN A 283 -2.69 1.79 -3.28
C ASN A 283 -3.39 2.67 -4.31
N ILE A 284 -2.78 3.81 -4.63
CA ILE A 284 -3.33 4.82 -5.55
C ILE A 284 -3.72 4.26 -6.92
N ASP A 285 -2.98 3.28 -7.44
CA ASP A 285 -3.16 2.75 -8.79
C ASP A 285 -4.10 1.53 -8.88
N ASN A 286 -4.60 1.01 -7.74
CA ASN A 286 -5.55 -0.09 -7.71
C ASN A 286 -6.99 0.46 -7.72
N VAL A 287 -7.44 0.93 -8.86
CA VAL A 287 -8.77 1.51 -9.07
C VAL A 287 -9.42 0.94 -10.32
N VAL A 288 -10.74 0.97 -10.37
CA VAL A 288 -11.54 0.50 -11.51
C VAL A 288 -12.58 1.53 -11.90
N PRO A 289 -13.08 1.52 -13.16
CA PRO A 289 -14.18 2.37 -13.59
C PRO A 289 -15.48 2.04 -12.85
N ASP A 290 -16.44 2.97 -12.85
CA ASP A 290 -17.70 2.89 -12.10
C ASP A 290 -18.47 1.58 -12.33
N ARG A 291 -18.43 1.02 -13.54
CA ARG A 291 -19.10 -0.23 -13.87
C ARG A 291 -18.62 -1.46 -13.09
N LEU A 292 -17.36 -1.43 -12.59
CA LEU A 292 -16.74 -2.52 -11.83
C LEU A 292 -16.66 -2.24 -10.32
N LYS A 293 -16.98 -1.03 -9.87
CA LYS A 293 -16.95 -0.65 -8.45
C LYS A 293 -17.90 -1.46 -7.55
N PRO A 294 -19.08 -1.93 -7.99
CA PRO A 294 -19.96 -2.69 -7.10
C PRO A 294 -19.30 -3.88 -6.42
N GLU A 295 -18.48 -4.67 -7.14
CA GLU A 295 -17.73 -5.78 -6.56
C GLU A 295 -16.70 -5.29 -5.53
N THR A 296 -15.94 -4.23 -5.85
CA THR A 296 -15.00 -3.61 -4.90
C THR A 296 -15.71 -3.13 -3.64
N VAL A 297 -16.86 -2.47 -3.78
CA VAL A 297 -17.64 -1.94 -2.64
C VAL A 297 -18.14 -3.06 -1.74
N GLU A 298 -18.75 -4.11 -2.32
CA GLU A 298 -19.21 -5.28 -1.58
C GLU A 298 -18.07 -5.85 -0.71
N TRP A 299 -16.95 -6.17 -1.33
CA TRP A 299 -15.86 -6.82 -0.63
C TRP A 299 -15.13 -5.91 0.37
N LYS A 300 -15.11 -4.59 0.13
CA LYS A 300 -14.64 -3.64 1.14
C LYS A 300 -15.52 -3.64 2.38
N GLN A 301 -16.83 -3.73 2.20
CA GLN A 301 -17.78 -3.83 3.31
C GLN A 301 -17.64 -5.17 4.04
N VAL A 302 -17.44 -6.26 3.32
CA VAL A 302 -17.22 -7.59 3.90
C VAL A 302 -15.97 -7.62 4.79
N ILE A 303 -14.81 -7.20 4.27
CA ILE A 303 -13.58 -7.22 5.09
C ILE A 303 -13.66 -6.27 6.29
N ALA A 304 -14.34 -5.13 6.15
CA ALA A 304 -14.60 -4.23 7.26
C ALA A 304 -15.56 -4.84 8.30
N GLY A 305 -16.59 -5.57 7.84
CA GLY A 305 -17.50 -6.30 8.72
C GLY A 305 -16.80 -7.39 9.52
N VAL A 306 -15.89 -8.14 8.89
CA VAL A 306 -15.02 -9.10 9.59
C VAL A 306 -14.21 -8.41 10.67
N LEU A 307 -13.55 -7.26 10.34
CA LEU A 307 -12.75 -6.50 11.28
C LEU A 307 -13.56 -6.08 12.51
N VAL A 308 -14.69 -5.39 12.31
CA VAL A 308 -15.46 -4.84 13.43
C VAL A 308 -16.11 -5.94 14.29
N THR A 309 -16.46 -7.08 13.69
CA THR A 309 -16.98 -8.25 14.40
C THR A 309 -15.92 -8.84 15.33
N LEU A 310 -14.72 -9.07 14.83
CA LEU A 310 -13.60 -9.62 15.60
C LEU A 310 -13.12 -8.63 16.66
N GLN A 311 -13.02 -7.34 16.34
CA GLN A 311 -12.63 -6.30 17.29
C GLN A 311 -13.63 -6.20 18.45
N LYS A 312 -14.92 -6.20 18.16
CA LYS A 312 -15.96 -6.16 19.19
C LYS A 312 -15.79 -7.32 20.17
N LYS A 313 -15.57 -8.52 19.66
CA LYS A 313 -15.38 -9.73 20.49
C LYS A 313 -14.08 -9.64 21.30
N ALA A 314 -12.98 -9.20 20.69
CA ALA A 314 -11.72 -8.99 21.40
C ALA A 314 -11.86 -7.98 22.54
N PHE A 315 -12.61 -6.89 22.33
CA PHE A 315 -12.86 -5.88 23.36
C PHE A 315 -13.75 -6.39 24.50
N GLU A 316 -14.72 -7.25 24.22
CA GLU A 316 -15.50 -7.95 25.25
C GLU A 316 -14.58 -8.82 26.11
N TYR A 317 -13.69 -9.60 25.49
CA TYR A 317 -12.76 -10.46 26.21
C TYR A 317 -11.73 -9.67 27.03
N LEU A 318 -11.24 -8.53 26.54
CA LEU A 318 -10.34 -7.67 27.32
C LEU A 318 -11.04 -7.15 28.59
N ARG A 319 -12.32 -6.78 28.51
CA ARG A 319 -13.10 -6.38 29.71
C ARG A 319 -13.31 -7.53 30.69
N ILE A 320 -13.53 -8.75 30.19
CA ILE A 320 -13.63 -9.95 31.02
C ILE A 320 -12.29 -10.22 31.74
N LEU A 321 -11.16 -10.08 31.03
CA LEU A 321 -9.83 -10.22 31.61
C LEU A 321 -9.54 -9.14 32.67
N ASP A 322 -10.05 -7.91 32.48
CA ASP A 322 -9.93 -6.84 33.49
C ASP A 322 -10.72 -7.12 34.75
N ALA A 323 -11.88 -7.74 34.61
CA ALA A 323 -12.74 -8.11 35.72
C ALA A 323 -12.30 -9.38 36.52
N GLY A 324 -11.31 -10.10 35.99
CA GLY A 324 -10.84 -11.37 36.52
C GLY A 324 -11.60 -12.55 35.94
N ALA A 325 -11.08 -13.08 34.83
CA ALA A 325 -11.67 -14.20 34.09
C ALA A 325 -11.63 -15.51 34.89
N THR A 326 -12.69 -16.29 34.82
CA THR A 326 -12.70 -17.70 35.30
C THR A 326 -11.92 -18.61 34.34
N ASP A 327 -11.56 -19.82 34.81
CA ASP A 327 -10.85 -20.80 33.92
C ASP A 327 -11.63 -21.13 32.66
N ALA A 328 -12.97 -21.23 32.75
CA ALA A 328 -13.84 -21.45 31.58
C ALA A 328 -13.77 -20.29 30.58
N GLN A 329 -13.78 -19.04 31.07
CA GLN A 329 -13.63 -17.84 30.23
C GLN A 329 -12.23 -17.75 29.63
N LEU A 330 -11.17 -18.09 30.38
CA LEU A 330 -9.81 -18.16 29.84
C LEU A 330 -9.70 -19.18 28.68
N ALA A 331 -10.35 -20.34 28.82
CA ALA A 331 -10.38 -21.36 27.77
C ALA A 331 -11.13 -20.85 26.51
N GLU A 332 -12.28 -20.17 26.67
CA GLU A 332 -13.02 -19.56 25.56
C GLU A 332 -12.18 -18.50 24.83
N ILE A 333 -11.53 -17.62 25.61
CA ILE A 333 -10.67 -16.56 25.06
C ILE A 333 -9.46 -17.16 24.31
N ALA A 334 -8.85 -18.22 24.87
CA ALA A 334 -7.75 -18.92 24.24
C ALA A 334 -8.17 -19.56 22.90
N GLU A 335 -9.36 -20.13 22.85
CA GLU A 335 -9.93 -20.65 21.62
C GLU A 335 -10.14 -19.56 20.56
N PHE A 336 -10.66 -18.42 20.93
CA PHE A 336 -10.81 -17.26 20.03
C PHE A 336 -9.46 -16.77 19.50
N VAL A 337 -8.45 -16.61 20.34
CA VAL A 337 -7.11 -16.19 19.94
C VAL A 337 -6.48 -17.19 18.97
N SER A 338 -6.65 -18.50 19.26
CA SER A 338 -6.10 -19.55 18.41
C SER A 338 -6.84 -19.71 17.09
N LYS A 339 -8.18 -19.79 17.12
CA LYS A 339 -8.99 -20.10 15.92
C LYS A 339 -9.36 -18.89 15.09
N CYS A 340 -9.76 -17.78 15.73
CA CYS A 340 -10.24 -16.59 15.00
C CYS A 340 -9.11 -15.62 14.65
N LEU A 341 -8.09 -15.50 15.52
CA LEU A 341 -6.91 -14.67 15.25
C LEU A 341 -5.71 -15.49 14.76
N CYS A 342 -5.88 -16.80 14.55
CA CYS A 342 -4.86 -17.72 14.02
C CYS A 342 -3.49 -17.59 14.72
N THR A 343 -3.50 -17.41 16.07
CA THR A 343 -2.29 -17.30 16.87
C THR A 343 -2.03 -18.60 17.63
N ASP A 344 -0.92 -19.27 17.31
CA ASP A 344 -0.49 -20.50 17.98
C ASP A 344 0.58 -20.17 19.02
N ALA A 345 0.32 -20.54 20.25
CA ALA A 345 1.21 -20.31 21.39
C ALA A 345 2.50 -21.13 21.36
N LYS A 346 2.60 -22.17 20.51
CA LYS A 346 3.77 -23.07 20.40
C LYS A 346 4.29 -23.58 21.74
N GLY A 347 3.36 -24.05 22.58
CA GLY A 347 3.70 -24.62 23.88
C GLY A 347 3.95 -23.60 25.01
N LYS A 348 3.80 -22.32 24.77
CA LYS A 348 3.84 -21.30 25.82
C LYS A 348 2.62 -21.43 26.75
N LYS A 349 2.79 -20.96 27.97
CA LYS A 349 1.68 -20.88 28.93
C LYS A 349 0.64 -19.87 28.45
N VAL A 350 -0.59 -20.33 28.24
CA VAL A 350 -1.72 -19.50 27.85
C VAL A 350 -2.48 -19.10 29.12
N ASP A 351 -2.11 -17.99 29.71
CA ASP A 351 -2.76 -17.40 30.88
C ASP A 351 -3.38 -16.03 30.54
N ALA A 352 -3.98 -15.38 31.52
CA ALA A 352 -4.64 -14.08 31.35
C ALA A 352 -3.68 -13.00 30.82
N ALA A 353 -2.41 -13.01 31.22
CA ALA A 353 -1.42 -12.05 30.76
C ALA A 353 -1.09 -12.26 29.28
N TYR A 354 -0.87 -13.50 28.85
CA TYR A 354 -0.67 -13.87 27.46
C TYR A 354 -1.87 -13.47 26.60
N LEU A 355 -3.09 -13.82 27.02
CA LEU A 355 -4.31 -13.52 26.27
C LEU A 355 -4.53 -12.01 26.13
N ARG A 356 -4.29 -11.25 27.19
CA ARG A 356 -4.34 -9.78 27.14
C ARG A 356 -3.35 -9.21 26.15
N GLU A 357 -2.12 -9.67 26.15
CA GLU A 357 -1.08 -9.24 25.19
C GLU A 357 -1.49 -9.51 23.76
N LYS A 358 -2.09 -10.69 23.44
CA LYS A 358 -2.51 -11.04 22.09
C LYS A 358 -3.77 -10.33 21.62
N LEU A 359 -4.65 -9.91 22.54
CA LEU A 359 -5.90 -9.21 22.21
C LEU A 359 -5.74 -7.68 22.16
N ASN A 360 -4.86 -7.09 23.00
CA ASN A 360 -4.70 -5.62 23.07
C ASN A 360 -3.64 -5.15 22.06
N ARG A 361 -3.94 -5.28 20.78
CA ARG A 361 -3.10 -4.92 19.65
C ARG A 361 -3.92 -4.23 18.56
N PRO A 362 -3.32 -3.42 17.72
CA PRO A 362 -3.95 -3.01 16.47
C PRO A 362 -4.38 -4.27 15.69
N MET A 363 -5.47 -4.16 14.95
CA MET A 363 -6.01 -5.27 14.17
C MET A 363 -6.13 -4.88 12.70
N ARG A 364 -5.85 -5.82 11.80
CA ARG A 364 -6.11 -5.66 10.38
C ARG A 364 -6.78 -6.88 9.78
N VAL A 365 -7.65 -6.63 8.82
CA VAL A 365 -8.17 -7.65 7.90
C VAL A 365 -7.64 -7.33 6.51
N CYS A 366 -7.01 -8.30 5.87
CA CYS A 366 -6.42 -8.14 4.54
C CYS A 366 -7.19 -8.99 3.54
N GLY A 367 -7.66 -8.37 2.47
CA GLY A 367 -8.10 -9.09 1.29
C GLY A 367 -6.92 -9.84 0.66
N VAL A 368 -7.12 -11.09 0.31
CA VAL A 368 -6.16 -11.90 -0.46
C VAL A 368 -6.86 -12.48 -1.67
N VAL A 369 -6.17 -12.45 -2.81
CA VAL A 369 -6.70 -12.98 -4.08
C VAL A 369 -5.98 -14.27 -4.45
N LYS A 370 -6.60 -15.09 -5.28
CA LYS A 370 -5.93 -16.27 -5.85
C LYS A 370 -4.69 -15.85 -6.60
N ASN A 371 -3.60 -16.58 -6.37
CA ASN A 371 -2.32 -16.28 -7.02
C ASN A 371 -2.39 -16.64 -8.52
N VAL A 372 -2.16 -15.64 -9.36
CA VAL A 372 -2.12 -15.77 -10.83
C VAL A 372 -0.75 -15.44 -11.41
N GLY A 373 0.30 -15.46 -10.56
CA GLY A 373 1.68 -15.18 -10.97
C GLY A 373 2.10 -13.72 -10.86
N GLU A 374 1.31 -12.87 -10.18
CA GLU A 374 1.72 -11.49 -9.92
C GLU A 374 2.84 -11.43 -8.86
N PRO A 375 3.85 -10.56 -9.06
CA PRO A 375 4.90 -10.38 -8.05
C PRO A 375 4.38 -9.59 -6.85
N GLY A 376 4.77 -10.02 -5.66
CA GLY A 376 4.43 -9.32 -4.40
C GLY A 376 4.41 -10.23 -3.19
N GLY A 377 3.80 -9.76 -2.11
CA GLY A 377 3.72 -10.48 -0.86
C GLY A 377 2.63 -11.54 -0.83
N GLY A 378 2.90 -12.64 -0.14
CA GLY A 378 1.95 -13.71 0.13
C GLY A 378 1.53 -13.79 1.59
N PRO A 379 0.37 -14.42 1.87
CA PRO A 379 -0.09 -14.69 3.24
C PRO A 379 0.59 -15.96 3.79
N PHE A 380 1.22 -15.84 4.97
CA PHE A 380 1.93 -16.92 5.64
C PHE A 380 1.60 -16.99 7.11
N LEU A 381 1.83 -18.16 7.69
CA LEU A 381 1.98 -18.41 9.13
C LEU A 381 3.47 -18.39 9.44
N THR A 382 3.91 -17.47 10.32
CA THR A 382 5.33 -17.26 10.63
C THR A 382 5.58 -17.26 12.12
N TYR A 383 6.78 -17.63 12.50
CA TYR A 383 7.25 -17.48 13.88
C TYR A 383 7.51 -16.00 14.18
N ASN A 384 6.89 -15.51 15.23
CA ASN A 384 7.14 -14.20 15.80
C ASN A 384 8.41 -14.21 16.66
N GLN A 385 8.93 -13.02 17.02
CA GLN A 385 10.10 -12.90 17.89
C GLN A 385 9.91 -13.58 19.25
N ASP A 386 8.70 -13.59 19.77
CA ASP A 386 8.34 -14.28 21.02
C ASP A 386 8.19 -15.80 20.85
N GLY A 387 8.39 -16.36 19.66
CA GLY A 387 8.29 -17.78 19.38
C GLY A 387 6.85 -18.30 19.17
N THR A 388 5.83 -17.46 19.24
CA THR A 388 4.47 -17.80 18.81
C THR A 388 4.39 -17.81 17.29
N VAL A 389 3.33 -18.37 16.72
CA VAL A 389 3.06 -18.31 15.27
C VAL A 389 1.81 -17.51 15.02
N SER A 390 1.85 -16.61 14.04
CA SER A 390 0.69 -15.83 13.59
C SER A 390 0.71 -15.56 12.10
N LEU A 391 -0.37 -14.96 11.58
CA LEU A 391 -0.51 -14.60 10.18
C LEU A 391 0.32 -13.34 9.85
N GLN A 392 1.07 -13.40 8.75
CA GLN A 392 1.93 -12.33 8.25
C GLN A 392 1.84 -12.25 6.73
N ILE A 393 2.09 -11.05 6.19
CA ILE A 393 2.33 -10.85 4.76
C ILE A 393 3.85 -10.79 4.56
N LEU A 394 4.39 -11.66 3.70
CA LEU A 394 5.82 -11.72 3.40
C LEU A 394 6.09 -11.51 1.92
N GLU A 395 7.16 -10.79 1.64
CA GLU A 395 7.76 -10.69 0.31
C GLU A 395 8.93 -11.67 0.14
N SER A 396 9.27 -12.01 -1.09
CA SER A 396 10.34 -12.96 -1.41
C SER A 396 11.69 -12.57 -0.80
N SER A 397 11.97 -11.27 -0.66
CA SER A 397 13.19 -10.75 -0.02
C SER A 397 13.33 -11.10 1.47
N GLN A 398 12.24 -11.47 2.12
CA GLN A 398 12.20 -11.82 3.55
C GLN A 398 12.33 -13.33 3.82
N ILE A 399 12.40 -14.13 2.75
CA ILE A 399 12.44 -15.60 2.80
C ILE A 399 13.81 -16.09 2.37
N ASP A 400 14.38 -17.05 3.11
CA ASP A 400 15.61 -17.70 2.69
C ASP A 400 15.37 -18.57 1.45
N THR A 401 15.78 -18.07 0.31
CA THR A 401 15.64 -18.75 -0.99
C THR A 401 16.55 -19.99 -1.13
N ASN A 402 17.53 -20.18 -0.24
CA ASN A 402 18.37 -21.38 -0.19
C ASN A 402 17.71 -22.51 0.62
N ASN A 403 16.65 -22.22 1.35
CA ASN A 403 15.87 -23.22 2.08
C ASN A 403 14.78 -23.80 1.16
N GLU A 404 14.98 -25.04 0.71
CA GLU A 404 14.07 -25.72 -0.23
C GLU A 404 12.64 -25.85 0.33
N GLU A 405 12.47 -26.07 1.63
CA GLU A 405 11.17 -26.16 2.27
C GLU A 405 10.42 -24.81 2.22
N TYR A 406 11.11 -23.72 2.52
CA TYR A 406 10.54 -22.37 2.46
C TYR A 406 10.21 -21.96 1.02
N MET A 407 11.09 -22.27 0.07
CA MET A 407 10.82 -22.04 -1.34
C MET A 407 9.62 -22.84 -1.85
N LYS A 408 9.44 -24.08 -1.37
CA LYS A 408 8.26 -24.89 -1.67
C LYS A 408 6.98 -24.24 -1.11
N MET A 409 7.01 -23.77 0.15
CA MET A 409 5.89 -23.04 0.76
C MET A 409 5.56 -21.76 -0.04
N PHE A 410 6.56 -21.01 -0.45
CA PHE A 410 6.39 -19.79 -1.23
C PHE A 410 5.80 -20.04 -2.61
N THR A 411 6.35 -21.00 -3.36
CA THR A 411 5.91 -21.30 -4.75
C THR A 411 4.57 -22.00 -4.82
N GLN A 412 4.19 -22.73 -3.76
CA GLN A 412 2.90 -23.41 -3.66
C GLN A 412 1.83 -22.57 -2.96
N GLY A 413 2.16 -21.33 -2.57
CA GLY A 413 1.20 -20.40 -2.00
C GLY A 413 0.02 -20.14 -2.95
N THR A 414 -1.19 -20.40 -2.47
CA THR A 414 -2.42 -20.32 -3.29
C THR A 414 -2.97 -18.91 -3.43
N HIS A 415 -2.52 -17.99 -2.59
CA HIS A 415 -3.03 -16.62 -2.50
C HIS A 415 -1.89 -15.59 -2.49
N PHE A 416 -2.27 -14.39 -2.84
CA PHE A 416 -1.41 -13.23 -2.93
C PHE A 416 -2.10 -12.03 -2.25
N ASN A 417 -1.32 -11.10 -1.66
CA ASN A 417 -1.85 -9.88 -1.05
C ASN A 417 -1.81 -8.70 -2.03
N PRO A 418 -2.97 -8.18 -2.45
CA PRO A 418 -3.04 -7.05 -3.37
C PRO A 418 -2.88 -5.68 -2.69
N VAL A 419 -2.47 -5.62 -1.43
CA VAL A 419 -2.51 -4.40 -0.59
C VAL A 419 -3.92 -3.81 -0.51
N ASP A 420 -4.82 -4.63 0.00
CA ASP A 420 -6.21 -4.31 0.26
C ASP A 420 -6.51 -4.60 1.73
N LEU A 421 -6.42 -3.58 2.58
CA LEU A 421 -6.46 -3.74 4.02
C LEU A 421 -7.52 -2.82 4.64
N VAL A 422 -8.08 -3.30 5.75
CA VAL A 422 -8.85 -2.47 6.68
C VAL A 422 -8.30 -2.67 8.09
N CYS A 423 -8.11 -1.58 8.82
CA CYS A 423 -7.36 -1.55 10.08
C CYS A 423 -8.19 -0.90 11.20
N ALA A 424 -8.05 -1.42 12.42
CA ALA A 424 -8.55 -0.82 13.64
C ALA A 424 -7.37 -0.48 14.55
N VAL A 425 -7.22 0.81 14.87
CA VAL A 425 -6.01 1.38 15.49
C VAL A 425 -6.25 1.98 16.87
N LYS A 426 -7.43 1.76 17.47
CA LYS A 426 -7.76 2.15 18.83
C LYS A 426 -7.99 0.93 19.71
N ASN A 427 -7.61 1.03 20.99
CA ASN A 427 -7.84 -0.02 21.97
C ASN A 427 -9.30 -0.02 22.49
N TYR A 428 -9.65 -0.97 23.36
CA TYR A 428 -10.99 -1.14 23.90
C TYR A 428 -11.44 0.00 24.85
N LYS A 429 -10.53 0.93 25.20
CA LYS A 429 -10.82 2.17 25.94
C LYS A 429 -11.03 3.37 25.01
N GLY A 430 -10.86 3.19 23.70
CA GLY A 430 -10.98 4.24 22.70
C GLY A 430 -9.69 5.07 22.51
N GLU A 431 -8.58 4.64 23.10
CA GLU A 431 -7.29 5.31 22.99
C GLU A 431 -6.54 4.81 21.72
N PRO A 432 -5.85 5.68 20.98
CA PRO A 432 -5.03 5.25 19.86
C PRO A 432 -3.84 4.42 20.33
N PHE A 433 -3.51 3.37 19.57
CA PHE A 433 -2.24 2.69 19.73
C PHE A 433 -1.09 3.55 19.20
N ASN A 434 0.11 3.44 19.80
CA ASN A 434 1.34 3.95 19.22
C ASN A 434 1.87 2.92 18.21
N LEU A 435 1.49 3.07 16.94
CA LEU A 435 1.73 2.07 15.90
C LEU A 435 3.21 1.70 15.70
N PRO A 436 4.19 2.64 15.83
CA PRO A 436 5.61 2.31 15.76
C PRO A 436 6.10 1.28 16.78
N GLU A 437 5.42 1.11 17.91
CA GLU A 437 5.77 0.08 18.92
C GLU A 437 5.44 -1.35 18.46
N PHE A 438 4.59 -1.49 17.45
CA PHE A 438 4.18 -2.77 16.88
C PHE A 438 4.98 -3.19 15.63
N VAL A 439 6.01 -2.42 15.27
CA VAL A 439 6.91 -2.71 14.14
C VAL A 439 7.92 -3.78 14.53
N ASP A 440 8.09 -4.80 13.70
CA ASP A 440 9.25 -5.69 13.79
C ASP A 440 10.43 -5.10 13.03
N LYS A 441 11.32 -4.44 13.75
CA LYS A 441 12.51 -3.77 13.19
C LYS A 441 13.50 -4.72 12.53
N THR A 442 13.42 -6.03 12.80
CA THR A 442 14.31 -7.04 12.20
C THR A 442 13.92 -7.45 10.79
N THR A 443 12.85 -6.89 10.24
CA THR A 443 12.28 -7.25 8.93
C THR A 443 12.53 -6.21 7.83
N GLY A 444 13.45 -5.28 8.03
CA GLY A 444 13.97 -4.42 6.97
C GLY A 444 14.74 -5.21 5.91
N PHE A 445 15.15 -4.56 4.85
CA PHE A 445 16.02 -5.19 3.85
C PHE A 445 16.99 -4.18 3.21
N ILE A 446 18.07 -4.73 2.63
CA ILE A 446 19.11 -3.95 1.95
C ILE A 446 19.00 -4.22 0.45
N SER A 447 18.94 -3.14 -0.34
CA SER A 447 18.91 -3.19 -1.79
C SER A 447 20.12 -2.48 -2.39
N SER A 448 20.66 -3.02 -3.51
CA SER A 448 21.67 -2.33 -4.30
C SER A 448 21.01 -1.28 -5.19
N LYS A 449 21.59 -0.10 -5.21
CA LYS A 449 21.18 1.05 -6.03
C LYS A 449 22.41 1.70 -6.63
N SER A 450 22.22 2.74 -7.44
CA SER A 450 23.31 3.58 -7.94
C SER A 450 22.95 5.05 -7.88
N LYS A 451 23.96 5.91 -7.75
CA LYS A 451 23.87 7.36 -7.90
C LYS A 451 25.04 7.87 -8.68
N ALA A 452 24.79 8.57 -9.80
CA ALA A 452 25.84 9.09 -10.70
C ALA A 452 26.88 8.01 -11.10
N GLY A 453 26.41 6.79 -11.37
CA GLY A 453 27.28 5.66 -11.76
C GLY A 453 28.03 4.98 -10.61
N LYS A 454 27.91 5.48 -9.38
CA LYS A 454 28.50 4.85 -8.20
C LYS A 454 27.49 3.91 -7.54
N GLU A 455 27.90 2.67 -7.26
CA GLU A 455 27.09 1.70 -6.54
C GLU A 455 26.95 2.09 -5.06
N LEU A 456 25.76 1.86 -4.53
CA LEU A 456 25.47 2.07 -3.11
C LEU A 456 24.47 1.03 -2.59
N LYS A 457 24.46 0.86 -1.28
CA LYS A 457 23.46 0.10 -0.53
C LYS A 457 22.43 1.07 0.05
N ALA A 458 21.14 0.74 -0.15
CA ALA A 458 20.02 1.43 0.46
C ALA A 458 19.32 0.49 1.45
N LEU A 459 19.04 1.00 2.63
CA LEU A 459 18.28 0.31 3.67
C LEU A 459 16.81 0.71 3.52
N GLU A 460 15.94 -0.27 3.46
CA GLU A 460 14.51 -0.07 3.44
C GLU A 460 13.92 -0.54 4.78
N LEU A 461 13.08 0.31 5.37
CA LEU A 461 12.39 0.02 6.63
C LEU A 461 11.42 -1.14 6.46
N PRO A 462 11.03 -1.84 7.55
CA PRO A 462 9.97 -2.85 7.50
C PRO A 462 8.73 -2.32 6.79
N GLY A 463 8.30 -2.99 5.71
CA GLY A 463 7.24 -2.50 4.85
C GLY A 463 5.92 -2.28 5.58
N LEU A 464 5.12 -1.27 5.17
CA LEU A 464 3.90 -0.85 5.87
C LEU A 464 2.93 -2.01 6.15
N TRP A 465 2.68 -2.86 5.15
CA TRP A 465 1.81 -4.04 5.28
C TRP A 465 2.54 -5.33 5.58
N ASN A 466 3.86 -5.29 5.74
CA ASN A 466 4.72 -6.42 6.11
C ASN A 466 5.18 -6.26 7.57
N GLY A 467 6.46 -6.06 7.80
CA GLY A 467 7.05 -5.96 9.12
C GLY A 467 6.59 -4.79 9.99
N ALA A 468 6.11 -3.69 9.39
CA ALA A 468 5.54 -2.58 10.17
C ALA A 468 4.23 -2.95 10.89
N MET A 469 3.52 -3.97 10.40
CA MET A 469 2.30 -4.50 11.03
C MET A 469 2.48 -5.93 11.57
N SER A 470 3.71 -6.40 11.78
CA SER A 470 4.00 -7.76 12.25
C SER A 470 3.34 -8.09 13.58
N ASN A 471 3.37 -7.16 14.53
CA ASN A 471 2.82 -7.38 15.86
C ASN A 471 1.33 -6.99 15.98
N TRP A 472 0.64 -6.85 14.86
CA TRP A 472 -0.81 -6.64 14.80
C TRP A 472 -1.55 -7.99 14.80
N SER A 473 -2.80 -7.99 15.25
CA SER A 473 -3.70 -9.11 14.96
C SER A 473 -4.09 -9.06 13.48
N THR A 474 -3.68 -10.07 12.71
CA THR A 474 -3.89 -10.14 11.25
C THR A 474 -4.87 -11.25 10.92
N VAL A 475 -5.84 -10.97 10.06
CA VAL A 475 -6.80 -11.93 9.51
C VAL A 475 -6.83 -11.78 7.99
N PHE A 476 -6.90 -12.89 7.26
CA PHE A 476 -7.03 -12.91 5.81
C PHE A 476 -8.42 -13.33 5.37
N VAL A 477 -8.94 -12.64 4.36
CA VAL A 477 -10.22 -12.96 3.70
C VAL A 477 -9.97 -13.11 2.21
N GLU A 478 -10.38 -14.26 1.63
CA GLU A 478 -10.37 -14.41 0.16
C GLU A 478 -11.34 -13.40 -0.45
N VAL A 479 -10.84 -12.60 -1.38
CA VAL A 479 -11.62 -11.65 -2.18
C VAL A 479 -11.47 -11.97 -3.67
N PRO A 480 -12.44 -11.61 -4.53
CA PRO A 480 -12.33 -11.85 -5.96
C PRO A 480 -11.12 -11.16 -6.60
N LEU A 481 -10.55 -11.77 -7.61
CA LEU A 481 -9.44 -11.19 -8.38
C LEU A 481 -9.85 -9.85 -9.02
N GLY A 482 -11.15 -9.64 -9.32
CA GLY A 482 -11.70 -8.38 -9.83
C GLY A 482 -11.48 -7.17 -8.91
N THR A 483 -11.17 -7.37 -7.63
CA THR A 483 -10.82 -6.28 -6.69
C THR A 483 -9.37 -5.81 -6.82
N PHE A 484 -8.53 -6.50 -7.64
CA PHE A 484 -7.11 -6.21 -7.81
C PHE A 484 -6.76 -5.85 -9.25
N ASN A 485 -6.62 -4.56 -9.54
CA ASN A 485 -6.40 -4.04 -10.89
C ASN A 485 -5.31 -2.96 -10.88
N PRO A 486 -4.05 -3.28 -10.50
CA PRO A 486 -2.98 -2.30 -10.46
C PRO A 486 -2.52 -1.93 -11.88
N VAL A 487 -2.07 -0.70 -12.02
CA VAL A 487 -1.45 -0.19 -13.25
C VAL A 487 0.06 -0.06 -13.03
N LYS A 488 0.83 -1.01 -13.53
CA LYS A 488 2.31 -1.04 -13.43
C LYS A 488 2.98 -0.42 -14.65
N THR A 489 2.38 -0.62 -15.83
CA THR A 489 2.83 -0.05 -17.11
C THR A 489 1.67 0.72 -17.75
N VAL A 490 1.96 1.62 -18.69
CA VAL A 490 0.91 2.38 -19.39
C VAL A 490 -0.06 1.46 -20.16
N ASN A 491 0.44 0.35 -20.69
CA ASN A 491 -0.38 -0.62 -21.41
C ASN A 491 -1.34 -1.42 -20.53
N ASP A 492 -1.16 -1.39 -19.20
CA ASP A 492 -2.16 -1.99 -18.29
C ASP A 492 -3.49 -1.26 -18.35
N LEU A 493 -3.50 0.04 -18.71
CA LEU A 493 -4.73 0.80 -18.94
C LEU A 493 -5.54 0.30 -20.15
N LEU A 494 -4.97 -0.56 -21.02
CA LEU A 494 -5.66 -1.20 -22.13
C LEU A 494 -6.36 -2.51 -21.75
N ARG A 495 -6.24 -2.95 -20.50
CA ARG A 495 -6.96 -4.12 -20.01
C ARG A 495 -8.45 -3.77 -19.87
N ASP A 496 -9.32 -4.76 -20.08
CA ASP A 496 -10.77 -4.58 -19.98
C ASP A 496 -11.22 -3.96 -18.64
N GLN A 497 -10.47 -4.25 -17.57
CA GLN A 497 -10.74 -3.69 -16.24
C GLN A 497 -10.54 -2.17 -16.15
N HIS A 498 -9.89 -1.55 -17.11
CA HIS A 498 -9.64 -0.10 -17.14
C HIS A 498 -10.35 0.62 -18.31
N GLN A 499 -11.12 -0.13 -19.13
CA GLN A 499 -11.83 0.40 -20.31
C GLN A 499 -13.29 0.70 -20.01
#